data_d9e3fb6b9eeed5d4b7579a72cab19434
#
_entry.id   d9e3fb6b9eeed5d4b7579a72cab19434
#
_cell.length_a   1.000
_cell.length_b   1.000
_cell.length_c   1.000
_cell.angle_alpha   90.00
_cell.angle_beta   90.00
_cell.angle_gamma   90.00
#
_symmetry.space_group_name_H-M   'P 1'
#
loop_
_entity.id
_entity.type
_entity.pdbx_description
1 polymer ?
#
loop_
_entity_poly.entity_id
_entity_poly.type
_entity_poly.pdbx_seq_one_letter_code
_entity_poly.pdbx_strand_id
1 'polypeptide(L)'
;MNIREATIDLHNAVEATPFAIRMINGTLSKKDYVRYLNAQYVIFNAMEQYGEYILPHASLPRKQAIIDDLASLGEEADGYNVPKSSFIYAVYILGPYELQKTLRNSHIYLNYMGMMFGGGIVAKNGYSDGNLYKFEGGRSEIIAAIRGLELDVDEVNQGFRYHIEIFEELE
;
A
#
# COMPACT_ATOMS: atom_id res chain seq x y z
N MET A 1 -14.95 19.42 0.48
CA MET A 1 -15.29 18.04 0.01
C MET A 1 -14.47 17.05 0.85
N ASN A 2 -15.13 16.02 1.35
CA ASN A 2 -14.45 14.95 2.09
C ASN A 2 -13.60 14.13 1.10
N ILE A 3 -12.33 13.88 1.40
CA ILE A 3 -11.41 13.10 0.54
C ILE A 3 -12.01 11.73 0.17
N ARG A 4 -12.69 11.07 1.12
CA ARG A 4 -13.34 9.79 0.87
C ARG A 4 -14.44 9.88 -0.19
N GLU A 5 -15.27 10.89 -0.14
CA GLU A 5 -16.33 11.11 -1.14
C GLU A 5 -15.75 11.41 -2.52
N ALA A 6 -14.67 12.22 -2.55
CA ALA A 6 -14.01 12.62 -3.79
C ALA A 6 -13.27 11.47 -4.50
N THR A 7 -12.96 10.37 -3.79
CA THR A 7 -12.15 9.26 -4.30
C THR A 7 -12.90 7.93 -4.31
N ILE A 8 -14.18 7.91 -3.90
CA ILE A 8 -14.93 6.67 -3.65
C ILE A 8 -15.09 5.79 -4.91
N ASP A 9 -15.23 6.39 -6.07
CA ASP A 9 -15.44 5.63 -7.31
C ASP A 9 -14.19 4.80 -7.67
N LEU A 10 -13.00 5.39 -7.56
CA LEU A 10 -11.74 4.68 -7.81
C LEU A 10 -11.40 3.70 -6.69
N HIS A 11 -11.71 4.05 -5.44
CA HIS A 11 -11.59 3.11 -4.33
C HIS A 11 -12.42 1.84 -4.60
N ASN A 12 -13.69 1.99 -4.97
CA ASN A 12 -14.57 0.88 -5.31
C ASN A 12 -14.07 0.10 -6.54
N ALA A 13 -13.50 0.79 -7.53
CA ALA A 13 -12.93 0.15 -8.70
C ALA A 13 -11.73 -0.75 -8.37
N VAL A 14 -10.85 -0.34 -7.44
CA VAL A 14 -9.75 -1.19 -6.94
C VAL A 14 -10.31 -2.46 -6.28
N GLU A 15 -11.28 -2.31 -5.38
CA GLU A 15 -11.88 -3.44 -4.66
C GLU A 15 -12.67 -4.38 -5.59
N ALA A 16 -13.14 -3.89 -6.73
CA ALA A 16 -13.88 -4.67 -7.72
C ALA A 16 -12.96 -5.43 -8.71
N THR A 17 -11.65 -5.24 -8.66
CA THR A 17 -10.72 -6.02 -9.49
C THR A 17 -10.77 -7.50 -9.10
N PRO A 18 -10.67 -8.44 -10.05
CA PRO A 18 -10.70 -9.88 -9.74
C PRO A 18 -9.65 -10.30 -8.71
N PHE A 19 -8.45 -9.75 -8.79
CA PHE A 19 -7.39 -10.03 -7.81
C PHE A 19 -7.76 -9.58 -6.39
N ALA A 20 -8.28 -8.35 -6.22
CA ALA A 20 -8.72 -7.84 -4.92
C ALA A 20 -9.86 -8.68 -4.34
N ILE A 21 -10.82 -9.10 -5.16
CA ILE A 21 -11.92 -9.97 -4.74
C ILE A 21 -11.37 -11.31 -4.23
N ARG A 22 -10.45 -11.95 -4.95
CA ARG A 22 -9.83 -13.21 -4.51
C ARG A 22 -9.03 -13.02 -3.24
N MET A 23 -8.31 -11.91 -3.10
CA MET A 23 -7.53 -11.60 -1.90
C MET A 23 -8.41 -11.44 -0.67
N ILE A 24 -9.51 -10.71 -0.79
CA ILE A 24 -10.50 -10.50 0.29
C ILE A 24 -11.21 -11.82 0.66
N ASN A 25 -11.53 -12.64 -0.33
CA ASN A 25 -12.23 -13.92 -0.12
C ASN A 25 -11.34 -15.07 0.35
N GLY A 26 -10.04 -14.85 0.50
CA GLY A 26 -9.12 -15.88 0.98
C GLY A 26 -8.79 -16.97 -0.06
N THR A 27 -8.91 -16.67 -1.35
CA THR A 27 -8.76 -17.64 -2.44
C THR A 27 -7.50 -17.46 -3.28
N LEU A 28 -6.58 -16.59 -2.88
CA LEU A 28 -5.27 -16.48 -3.52
C LEU A 28 -4.42 -17.72 -3.23
N SER A 29 -3.64 -18.15 -4.21
CA SER A 29 -2.55 -19.10 -3.97
C SER A 29 -1.42 -18.43 -3.19
N LYS A 30 -0.55 -19.24 -2.55
CA LYS A 30 0.68 -18.72 -1.94
C LYS A 30 1.51 -17.93 -2.95
N LYS A 31 1.65 -18.43 -4.17
CA LYS A 31 2.40 -17.80 -5.25
C LYS A 31 1.84 -16.41 -5.59
N ASP A 32 0.51 -16.28 -5.69
CA ASP A 32 -0.12 -14.99 -6.00
C ASP A 32 0.05 -13.99 -4.85
N TYR A 33 -0.05 -14.46 -3.61
CA TYR A 33 0.15 -13.60 -2.45
C TYR A 33 1.62 -13.14 -2.32
N VAL A 34 2.59 -14.00 -2.61
CA VAL A 34 4.02 -13.63 -2.68
C VAL A 34 4.26 -12.57 -3.76
N ARG A 35 3.65 -12.71 -4.94
CA ARG A 35 3.73 -11.68 -5.99
C ARG A 35 3.14 -10.33 -5.52
N TYR A 36 2.02 -10.38 -4.82
CA TYR A 36 1.42 -9.18 -4.21
C TYR A 36 2.35 -8.54 -3.18
N LEU A 37 2.94 -9.32 -2.26
CA LEU A 37 3.88 -8.80 -1.27
C LEU A 37 5.10 -8.14 -1.92
N ASN A 38 5.66 -8.74 -2.97
CA ASN A 38 6.78 -8.15 -3.70
C ASN A 38 6.38 -6.86 -4.42
N ALA A 39 5.17 -6.77 -4.99
CA ALA A 39 4.65 -5.52 -5.55
C ALA A 39 4.53 -4.43 -4.48
N GLN A 40 4.02 -4.76 -3.29
CA GLN A 40 3.97 -3.83 -2.16
C GLN A 40 5.36 -3.44 -1.65
N TYR A 41 6.30 -4.39 -1.61
CA TYR A 41 7.68 -4.12 -1.22
C TYR A 41 8.31 -3.00 -2.04
N VAL A 42 8.14 -3.03 -3.35
CA VAL A 42 8.68 -2.00 -4.26
C VAL A 42 8.07 -0.62 -3.96
N ILE A 43 6.77 -0.56 -3.71
CA ILE A 43 6.04 0.69 -3.41
C ILE A 43 6.49 1.26 -2.06
N PHE A 44 6.46 0.46 -0.99
CA PHE A 44 6.85 0.92 0.35
C PHE A 44 8.34 1.21 0.45
N ASN A 45 9.20 0.47 -0.26
CA ASN A 45 10.62 0.80 -0.36
C ASN A 45 10.84 2.19 -0.96
N ALA A 46 10.08 2.55 -1.99
CA ALA A 46 10.13 3.89 -2.57
C ALA A 46 9.65 4.97 -1.59
N MET A 47 8.51 4.74 -0.91
CA MET A 47 7.96 5.70 0.06
C MET A 47 8.86 5.91 1.28
N GLU A 48 9.61 4.90 1.70
CA GLU A 48 10.43 4.91 2.90
C GLU A 48 11.91 5.25 2.63
N GLN A 49 12.28 5.47 1.36
CA GLN A 49 13.66 5.72 0.95
C GLN A 49 14.25 6.99 1.56
N TYR A 50 13.43 8.01 1.81
CA TYR A 50 13.88 9.30 2.35
C TYR A 50 13.84 9.37 3.88
N GLY A 51 13.64 8.24 4.54
CA GLY A 51 13.71 8.11 5.99
C GLY A 51 12.38 8.30 6.72
N GLU A 52 12.39 7.95 8.00
CA GLU A 52 11.19 7.93 8.85
C GLU A 52 10.60 9.32 9.11
N TYR A 53 11.43 10.37 9.05
CA TYR A 53 11.03 11.75 9.37
C TYR A 53 10.06 12.39 8.39
N ILE A 54 9.84 11.78 7.23
CA ILE A 54 8.84 12.25 6.26
C ILE A 54 7.46 11.63 6.49
N LEU A 55 7.40 10.54 7.23
CA LEU A 55 6.14 9.90 7.59
C LEU A 55 5.53 10.58 8.81
N PRO A 56 4.20 10.71 8.87
CA PRO A 56 3.53 11.45 9.95
C PRO A 56 3.55 10.71 11.30
N HIS A 57 3.95 9.44 11.33
CA HIS A 57 4.05 8.65 12.55
C HIS A 57 5.13 7.57 12.44
N ALA A 58 5.89 7.35 13.52
CA ALA A 58 7.03 6.41 13.54
C ALA A 58 6.64 4.93 13.34
N SER A 59 5.38 4.55 13.60
CA SER A 59 4.90 3.18 13.42
C SER A 59 4.47 2.85 11.99
N LEU A 60 4.56 3.79 11.06
CA LEU A 60 4.10 3.59 9.68
C LEU A 60 5.01 2.71 8.82
N PRO A 61 6.36 2.73 8.90
CA PRO A 61 7.20 1.97 7.98
C PRO A 61 6.75 0.52 7.82
N ARG A 62 6.60 0.06 6.56
CA ARG A 62 6.08 -1.28 6.21
C ARG A 62 7.08 -2.18 5.50
N LYS A 63 8.18 -1.63 4.99
CA LYS A 63 9.18 -2.38 4.25
C LYS A 63 9.67 -3.62 5.02
N GLN A 64 10.06 -3.45 6.28
CA GLN A 64 10.54 -4.58 7.10
C GLN A 64 9.43 -5.59 7.38
N ALA A 65 8.22 -5.12 7.65
CA ALA A 65 7.06 -6.00 7.87
C ALA A 65 6.76 -6.89 6.65
N ILE A 66 6.94 -6.37 5.43
CA ILE A 66 6.79 -7.14 4.20
C ILE A 66 7.89 -8.21 4.09
N ILE A 67 9.14 -7.85 4.39
CA ILE A 67 10.26 -8.79 4.41
C ILE A 67 9.99 -9.93 5.40
N ASP A 68 9.49 -9.61 6.59
CA ASP A 68 9.16 -10.59 7.62
C ASP A 68 8.01 -11.51 7.17
N ASP A 69 6.99 -10.98 6.51
CA ASP A 69 5.90 -11.76 5.94
C ASP A 69 6.37 -12.71 4.82
N LEU A 70 7.24 -12.23 3.93
CA LEU A 70 7.87 -13.07 2.90
C LEU A 70 8.70 -14.19 3.53
N ALA A 71 9.50 -13.88 4.55
CA ALA A 71 10.29 -14.85 5.28
C ALA A 71 9.42 -15.92 5.94
N SER A 72 8.26 -15.55 6.50
CA SER A 72 7.28 -16.51 7.06
C SER A 72 6.74 -17.50 6.02
N LEU A 73 6.81 -17.14 4.75
CA LEU A 73 6.44 -17.98 3.60
C LEU A 73 7.63 -18.76 3.01
N GLY A 74 8.84 -18.60 3.56
CA GLY A 74 10.07 -19.17 3.03
C GLY A 74 10.59 -18.47 1.77
N GLU A 75 10.24 -17.21 1.59
CA GLU A 75 10.59 -16.39 0.43
C GLU A 75 11.48 -15.19 0.85
N GLU A 76 12.20 -14.65 -0.10
CA GLU A 76 12.95 -13.41 0.04
C GLU A 76 12.29 -12.29 -0.76
N ALA A 77 12.49 -11.03 -0.34
CA ALA A 77 11.99 -9.88 -1.07
C ALA A 77 12.66 -9.76 -2.44
N ASP A 78 11.86 -9.77 -3.50
CA ASP A 78 12.29 -9.62 -4.90
C ASP A 78 11.66 -8.36 -5.50
N GLY A 79 12.49 -7.34 -5.71
CA GLY A 79 12.08 -6.08 -6.32
C GLY A 79 12.13 -6.07 -7.85
N TYR A 80 12.56 -7.16 -8.49
CA TYR A 80 12.75 -7.22 -9.96
C TYR A 80 11.63 -8.01 -10.66
N ASN A 81 11.13 -9.04 -10.02
CA ASN A 81 10.11 -9.92 -10.61
C ASN A 81 8.70 -9.52 -10.15
N VAL A 82 8.37 -8.27 -10.36
CA VAL A 82 7.11 -7.63 -9.92
C VAL A 82 6.31 -7.14 -11.13
N PRO A 83 5.01 -6.85 -10.96
CA PRO A 83 4.23 -6.17 -11.99
C PRO A 83 4.92 -4.88 -12.45
N LYS A 84 4.94 -4.66 -13.76
CA LYS A 84 5.55 -3.46 -14.34
C LYS A 84 4.93 -2.17 -13.77
N SER A 85 3.63 -2.16 -13.57
CA SER A 85 2.89 -1.03 -12.99
C SER A 85 3.32 -0.71 -11.55
N SER A 86 3.69 -1.71 -10.73
CA SER A 86 4.21 -1.44 -9.38
C SER A 86 5.56 -0.74 -9.41
N PHE A 87 6.42 -1.11 -10.36
CA PHE A 87 7.70 -0.44 -10.56
C PHE A 87 7.50 0.99 -11.09
N ILE A 88 6.61 1.18 -12.07
CA ILE A 88 6.26 2.51 -12.60
C ILE A 88 5.70 3.40 -11.48
N TYR A 89 4.83 2.86 -10.65
CA TYR A 89 4.28 3.60 -9.51
C TYR A 89 5.36 3.99 -8.48
N ALA A 90 6.27 3.09 -8.17
CA ALA A 90 7.39 3.39 -7.28
C ALA A 90 8.27 4.53 -7.83
N VAL A 91 8.59 4.51 -9.11
CA VAL A 91 9.34 5.58 -9.79
C VAL A 91 8.54 6.90 -9.77
N TYR A 92 7.23 6.83 -9.99
CA TYR A 92 6.35 8.00 -9.93
C TYR A 92 6.36 8.62 -8.53
N ILE A 93 6.27 7.83 -7.47
CA ILE A 93 6.36 8.30 -6.08
C ILE A 93 7.69 9.02 -5.81
N LEU A 94 8.79 8.51 -6.32
CA LEU A 94 10.13 9.08 -6.09
C LEU A 94 10.33 10.43 -6.80
N GLY A 95 9.68 10.67 -7.93
CA GLY A 95 9.88 11.88 -8.74
C GLY A 95 9.48 13.18 -8.04
N PRO A 96 8.24 13.35 -7.57
CA PRO A 96 7.78 14.56 -6.90
C PRO A 96 8.17 14.67 -5.42
N TYR A 97 8.80 13.65 -4.87
CA TYR A 97 8.97 13.46 -3.43
C TYR A 97 9.72 14.61 -2.72
N GLU A 98 10.69 15.21 -3.39
CA GLU A 98 11.45 16.33 -2.83
C GLU A 98 10.77 17.68 -3.00
N LEU A 99 9.92 17.84 -4.02
CA LEU A 99 9.46 19.14 -4.48
C LEU A 99 8.02 19.48 -4.08
N GLN A 100 7.17 18.50 -3.81
CA GLN A 100 5.75 18.75 -3.57
C GLN A 100 5.20 17.87 -2.42
N LYS A 101 5.27 18.43 -1.22
CA LYS A 101 4.82 17.78 0.01
C LYS A 101 3.38 17.25 -0.08
N THR A 102 2.46 18.00 -0.69
CA THR A 102 1.06 17.62 -0.83
C THR A 102 0.88 16.38 -1.71
N LEU A 103 1.62 16.28 -2.82
CA LEU A 103 1.58 15.09 -3.67
C LEU A 103 2.10 13.85 -2.93
N ARG A 104 3.25 13.98 -2.25
CA ARG A 104 3.80 12.93 -1.40
C ARG A 104 2.81 12.48 -0.33
N ASN A 105 2.20 13.42 0.37
CA ASN A 105 1.23 13.14 1.42
C ASN A 105 0.03 12.36 0.89
N SER A 106 -0.39 12.62 -0.34
CA SER A 106 -1.49 11.93 -1.00
C SER A 106 -1.20 10.44 -1.20
N HIS A 107 0.04 10.09 -1.57
CA HIS A 107 0.45 8.69 -1.67
C HIS A 107 0.65 8.03 -0.30
N ILE A 108 1.16 8.76 0.69
CA ILE A 108 1.24 8.30 2.08
C ILE A 108 -0.17 7.97 2.59
N TYR A 109 -1.10 8.90 2.44
CA TYR A 109 -2.49 8.70 2.82
C TYR A 109 -3.07 7.43 2.19
N LEU A 110 -3.00 7.33 0.86
CA LEU A 110 -3.57 6.21 0.12
C LEU A 110 -3.05 4.85 0.59
N ASN A 111 -1.73 4.70 0.61
CA ASN A 111 -1.11 3.39 0.84
C ASN A 111 -1.19 2.96 2.31
N TYR A 112 -0.91 3.84 3.26
CA TYR A 112 -0.96 3.48 4.67
C TYR A 112 -2.38 3.32 5.21
N MET A 113 -3.33 4.16 4.76
CA MET A 113 -4.74 3.97 5.12
C MET A 113 -5.29 2.67 4.54
N GLY A 114 -4.91 2.31 3.31
CA GLY A 114 -5.25 1.02 2.71
C GLY A 114 -4.80 -0.16 3.55
N MET A 115 -3.55 -0.15 4.05
CA MET A 115 -3.03 -1.19 4.93
C MET A 115 -3.76 -1.24 6.28
N MET A 116 -4.14 -0.09 6.83
CA MET A 116 -4.79 -0.03 8.13
C MET A 116 -6.26 -0.46 8.09
N PHE A 117 -6.99 -0.16 7.02
CA PHE A 117 -8.43 -0.46 6.92
C PHE A 117 -8.69 -1.75 6.12
N GLY A 118 -8.24 -1.85 4.88
CA GLY A 118 -8.42 -3.05 4.05
C GLY A 118 -7.60 -4.23 4.54
N GLY A 119 -6.42 -3.97 5.06
CA GLY A 119 -5.48 -4.98 5.53
C GLY A 119 -6.01 -5.88 6.65
N GLY A 120 -6.89 -5.36 7.51
CA GLY A 120 -7.50 -6.16 8.58
C GLY A 120 -8.35 -7.32 8.05
N ILE A 121 -8.98 -7.16 6.90
CA ILE A 121 -9.77 -8.21 6.24
C ILE A 121 -8.81 -9.26 5.66
N VAL A 122 -7.76 -8.81 4.97
CA VAL A 122 -6.77 -9.70 4.34
C VAL A 122 -5.98 -10.50 5.38
N ALA A 123 -5.60 -9.87 6.49
CA ALA A 123 -4.88 -10.52 7.59
C ALA A 123 -5.65 -11.72 8.17
N LYS A 124 -6.98 -11.65 8.25
CA LYS A 124 -7.82 -12.76 8.74
C LYS A 124 -7.78 -14.00 7.85
N ASN A 125 -7.40 -13.86 6.59
CA ASN A 125 -7.31 -14.97 5.65
C ASN A 125 -6.05 -15.83 5.86
N GLY A 126 -5.07 -15.37 6.66
CA GLY A 126 -3.91 -16.17 7.06
C GLY A 126 -2.94 -16.50 5.93
N TYR A 127 -2.79 -15.64 4.94
CA TYR A 127 -1.83 -15.83 3.84
C TYR A 127 -0.37 -15.84 4.31
N SER A 128 -0.05 -15.06 5.34
CA SER A 128 1.26 -14.94 6.00
C SER A 128 1.05 -14.68 7.49
N ASP A 129 2.11 -14.33 8.21
CA ASP A 129 2.00 -13.88 9.60
C ASP A 129 1.26 -12.54 9.76
N GLY A 130 1.02 -11.83 8.66
CA GLY A 130 0.23 -10.59 8.62
C GLY A 130 0.93 -9.38 9.22
N ASN A 131 2.26 -9.36 9.24
CA ASN A 131 3.06 -8.26 9.78
C ASN A 131 2.84 -6.95 9.03
N LEU A 132 2.60 -7.02 7.72
CA LEU A 132 2.26 -5.88 6.88
C LEU A 132 1.10 -5.05 7.45
N TYR A 133 0.15 -5.71 8.11
CA TYR A 133 -1.09 -5.10 8.63
C TYR A 133 -1.06 -4.82 10.13
N LYS A 134 0.04 -5.13 10.81
CA LYS A 134 0.24 -4.88 12.24
C LYS A 134 0.99 -3.57 12.45
N PHE A 135 0.34 -2.61 13.09
CA PHE A 135 0.95 -1.33 13.44
C PHE A 135 1.12 -1.25 14.97
N GLU A 136 2.32 -0.93 15.42
CA GLU A 136 2.59 -0.72 16.83
C GLU A 136 2.04 0.63 17.31
N GLY A 137 1.52 0.67 18.54
CA GLY A 137 0.99 1.87 19.15
C GLY A 137 -0.52 2.07 18.97
N GLY A 138 -0.99 3.26 19.28
CA GLY A 138 -2.41 3.61 19.23
C GLY A 138 -2.92 3.79 17.81
N ARG A 139 -3.80 2.87 17.36
CA ARG A 139 -4.41 2.96 16.02
C ARG A 139 -5.05 4.32 15.72
N SER A 140 -5.75 4.89 16.70
CA SER A 140 -6.40 6.19 16.57
C SER A 140 -5.41 7.34 16.39
N GLU A 141 -4.26 7.30 17.04
CA GLU A 141 -3.20 8.31 16.90
C GLU A 141 -2.57 8.25 15.52
N ILE A 142 -2.28 7.05 15.03
CA ILE A 142 -1.72 6.84 13.69
C ILE A 142 -2.68 7.35 12.63
N ILE A 143 -3.97 7.00 12.72
CA ILE A 143 -5.01 7.47 11.80
C ILE A 143 -5.14 8.99 11.84
N ALA A 144 -5.13 9.59 13.04
CA ALA A 144 -5.20 11.04 13.19
C ALA A 144 -4.01 11.75 12.54
N ALA A 145 -2.80 11.20 12.70
CA ALA A 145 -1.58 11.72 12.07
C ALA A 145 -1.67 11.69 10.53
N ILE A 146 -2.17 10.60 9.94
CA ILE A 146 -2.34 10.50 8.48
C ILE A 146 -3.46 11.45 8.00
N ARG A 147 -4.58 11.54 8.72
CA ARG A 147 -5.71 12.42 8.37
C ARG A 147 -5.38 13.90 8.51
N GLY A 148 -4.36 14.25 9.29
CA GLY A 148 -3.86 15.61 9.41
C GLY A 148 -3.00 16.09 8.23
N LEU A 149 -2.69 15.22 7.29
CA LEU A 149 -1.91 15.57 6.10
C LEU A 149 -2.74 16.43 5.13
N GLU A 150 -2.08 17.41 4.53
CA GLU A 150 -2.62 18.14 3.40
C GLU A 150 -2.51 17.29 2.14
N LEU A 151 -3.64 17.07 1.45
CA LEU A 151 -3.78 16.13 0.34
C LEU A 151 -4.23 16.84 -0.95
N ASP A 152 -3.82 16.26 -2.07
CA ASP A 152 -4.33 16.54 -3.40
C ASP A 152 -5.25 15.39 -3.86
N VAL A 153 -6.52 15.71 -4.16
CA VAL A 153 -7.54 14.70 -4.55
C VAL A 153 -7.18 14.00 -5.86
N ASP A 154 -6.69 14.76 -6.85
CA ASP A 154 -6.33 14.19 -8.15
C ASP A 154 -5.14 13.24 -8.01
N GLU A 155 -4.22 13.55 -7.11
CA GLU A 155 -3.07 12.71 -6.83
C GLU A 155 -3.45 11.43 -6.08
N VAL A 156 -4.37 11.49 -5.11
CA VAL A 156 -4.93 10.29 -4.48
C VAL A 156 -5.61 9.41 -5.54
N ASN A 157 -6.39 10.00 -6.42
CA ASN A 157 -7.03 9.29 -7.53
C ASN A 157 -6.00 8.68 -8.50
N GLN A 158 -4.90 9.36 -8.75
CA GLN A 158 -3.80 8.80 -9.56
C GLN A 158 -3.19 7.56 -8.90
N GLY A 159 -2.98 7.58 -7.61
CA GLY A 159 -2.53 6.43 -6.85
C GLY A 159 -3.49 5.24 -6.94
N PHE A 160 -4.80 5.47 -6.87
CA PHE A 160 -5.80 4.40 -7.08
C PHE A 160 -5.73 3.80 -8.49
N ARG A 161 -5.51 4.61 -9.54
CA ARG A 161 -5.32 4.09 -10.91
C ARG A 161 -4.12 3.16 -11.01
N TYR A 162 -3.00 3.50 -10.38
CA TYR A 162 -1.84 2.61 -10.30
C TYR A 162 -2.17 1.29 -9.59
N HIS A 163 -2.93 1.32 -8.49
CA HIS A 163 -3.34 0.09 -7.81
C HIS A 163 -4.26 -0.78 -8.67
N ILE A 164 -5.16 -0.19 -9.46
CA ILE A 164 -5.98 -0.94 -10.43
C ILE A 164 -5.07 -1.66 -11.44
N GLU A 165 -4.13 -0.95 -12.04
CA GLU A 165 -3.19 -1.53 -13.02
C GLU A 165 -2.35 -2.65 -12.39
N ILE A 166 -1.86 -2.47 -11.15
CA ILE A 166 -1.09 -3.49 -10.42
C ILE A 166 -1.93 -4.75 -10.21
N PHE A 167 -3.18 -4.59 -9.76
CA PHE A 167 -4.05 -5.74 -9.51
C PHE A 167 -4.47 -6.45 -10.80
N GLU A 168 -4.64 -5.72 -11.89
CA GLU A 168 -4.88 -6.31 -13.23
C GLU A 168 -3.65 -7.10 -13.72
N GLU A 169 -2.43 -6.63 -13.49
CA GLU A 169 -1.21 -7.38 -13.86
C GLU A 169 -0.95 -8.58 -12.94
N LEU A 170 -1.44 -8.57 -11.70
CA LEU A 170 -1.34 -9.69 -10.77
C LEU A 170 -2.33 -10.82 -11.08
N GLU A 171 -3.43 -10.52 -11.80
CA GLU A 171 -4.41 -11.52 -12.23
C GLU A 171 -3.85 -12.44 -13.31
#